data_174da8b1aba52d73c984a8d61d02cf7d
#
_entry.id   174da8b1aba52d73c984a8d61d02cf7d
#
_cell.length_a   1.000
_cell.length_b   1.000
_cell.length_c   1.000
_cell.angle_alpha   90.00
_cell.angle_beta   90.00
_cell.angle_gamma   90.00
#
_symmetry.space_group_name_H-M   'P 1'
#
loop_
_entity.id
_entity.type
_entity.pdbx_description
1 polymer ?
#
loop_
_entity_poly.entity_id
_entity_poly.type
_entity_poly.pdbx_seq_one_letter_code
_entity_poly.pdbx_strand_id
1 'polypeptide(L)'
;VLPGETDIALPGPLSFMLTRAYSSWRTKTPAPSGIFGPGWKAPFDIRLQLRDEELILNDNGGRSIHFEPLLPGETAFSRSESLWLARGGVAKLHESNVLHVLWQALPEDLRLSPHMYLATGSAQGPWWILGWPERVPGAEEPLPAPLPPYRVLTALADRFGRRQIFHRDADGEFAGNITAVTDGAGRRLRLALTTQAQRAETARKQATASGIR
;
A
#
# COMPACT_ATOMS: atom_id res chain seq x y z
N VAL A 1 17.43 -11.37 8.36
CA VAL A 1 16.35 -10.43 8.63
C VAL A 1 16.66 -9.74 9.95
N LEU A 2 16.72 -8.41 9.94
CA LEU A 2 16.79 -7.63 11.18
C LEU A 2 15.36 -7.42 11.70
N PRO A 3 15.16 -7.40 13.03
CA PRO A 3 13.88 -7.06 13.62
C PRO A 3 13.42 -5.67 13.15
N GLY A 4 12.10 -5.49 13.04
CA GLY A 4 11.53 -4.21 12.66
C GLY A 4 11.83 -3.12 13.70
N GLU A 5 12.24 -1.97 13.23
CA GLU A 5 12.42 -0.78 14.06
C GLU A 5 11.22 0.15 13.87
N THR A 6 10.72 0.72 14.96
CA THR A 6 9.64 1.71 14.91
C THR A 6 10.24 3.10 14.98
N ASP A 7 10.09 3.86 13.89
CA ASP A 7 10.59 5.23 13.79
C ASP A 7 9.56 6.25 14.33
N ILE A 8 8.28 6.02 14.08
CA ILE A 8 7.18 6.91 14.52
C ILE A 8 5.98 6.04 14.92
N ALA A 9 5.37 6.36 16.06
CA ALA A 9 4.09 5.82 16.49
C ALA A 9 3.23 6.94 17.09
N LEU A 10 2.01 7.11 16.58
CA LEU A 10 1.04 8.07 17.08
C LEU A 10 -0.17 7.31 17.65
N PRO A 11 -0.65 7.62 18.87
CA PRO A 11 -1.82 6.94 19.43
C PRO A 11 -3.11 7.34 18.70
N GLY A 12 -4.07 6.43 18.60
CA GLY A 12 -5.39 6.70 18.04
C GLY A 12 -5.90 5.58 17.12
N PRO A 13 -7.15 5.68 16.65
CA PRO A 13 -7.72 4.69 15.74
C PRO A 13 -7.00 4.75 14.39
N LEU A 14 -6.66 3.58 13.82
CA LEU A 14 -5.86 3.46 12.61
C LEU A 14 -4.67 4.44 12.62
N SER A 15 -3.95 4.46 13.72
CA SER A 15 -2.79 5.32 13.89
C SER A 15 -1.67 4.91 12.94
N PHE A 16 -0.98 5.90 12.38
CA PHE A 16 0.17 5.64 11.56
C PHE A 16 1.37 5.26 12.43
N MET A 17 1.95 4.10 12.13
CA MET A 17 3.22 3.66 12.69
C MET A 17 4.22 3.50 11.55
N LEU A 18 5.28 4.30 11.56
CA LEU A 18 6.38 4.13 10.64
C LEU A 18 7.35 3.10 11.22
N THR A 19 7.33 1.92 10.62
CA THR A 19 8.27 0.85 10.93
C THR A 19 9.11 0.53 9.70
N ARG A 20 10.30 0.05 9.88
CA ARG A 20 11.16 -0.45 8.81
C ARG A 20 11.73 -1.80 9.17
N ALA A 21 11.78 -2.66 8.18
CA ALA A 21 12.38 -3.99 8.30
C ALA A 21 13.41 -4.20 7.20
N TYR A 22 14.52 -4.82 7.52
CA TYR A 22 15.58 -5.13 6.56
C TYR A 22 15.69 -6.63 6.30
N SER A 23 15.86 -6.99 5.04
CA SER A 23 16.20 -8.35 4.63
C SER A 23 17.20 -8.33 3.47
N SER A 24 18.35 -8.93 3.68
CA SER A 24 19.39 -9.06 2.66
C SER A 24 18.95 -9.86 1.43
N TRP A 25 17.99 -10.74 1.57
CA TRP A 25 17.42 -11.51 0.45
C TRP A 25 16.72 -10.62 -0.58
N ARG A 26 16.16 -9.49 -0.15
CA ARG A 26 15.44 -8.56 -1.02
C ARG A 26 16.33 -7.70 -1.89
N THR A 27 17.60 -7.60 -1.59
CA THR A 27 18.56 -6.86 -2.43
C THR A 27 18.79 -7.52 -3.78
N LYS A 28 18.43 -8.80 -3.90
CA LYS A 28 18.61 -9.63 -5.10
C LYS A 28 17.30 -9.85 -5.88
N THR A 29 16.17 -9.36 -5.39
CA THR A 29 14.88 -9.52 -6.08
C THR A 29 14.68 -8.42 -7.11
N PRO A 30 14.01 -8.70 -8.25
CA PRO A 30 13.70 -7.67 -9.26
C PRO A 30 12.58 -6.70 -8.81
N ALA A 31 12.03 -6.85 -7.60
CA ALA A 31 11.02 -5.96 -7.08
C ALA A 31 11.58 -4.55 -6.87
N PRO A 32 10.82 -3.50 -7.18
CA PRO A 32 11.25 -2.13 -6.98
C PRO A 32 11.64 -1.87 -5.52
N SER A 33 12.70 -1.11 -5.31
CA SER A 33 13.11 -0.67 -3.97
C SER A 33 12.05 0.24 -3.36
N GLY A 34 11.76 0.05 -2.07
CA GLY A 34 10.94 0.99 -1.30
C GLY A 34 11.69 2.30 -0.99
N ILE A 35 11.02 3.23 -0.29
CA ILE A 35 11.57 4.57 0.02
C ILE A 35 12.85 4.55 0.88
N PHE A 36 13.10 3.47 1.59
CA PHE A 36 14.32 3.30 2.40
C PHE A 36 15.46 2.62 1.65
N GLY A 37 15.28 2.35 0.34
CA GLY A 37 16.29 1.74 -0.51
C GLY A 37 16.29 0.20 -0.50
N PRO A 38 17.27 -0.42 -1.19
CA PRO A 38 17.32 -1.86 -1.37
C PRO A 38 17.37 -2.63 -0.04
N GLY A 39 16.58 -3.68 0.05
CA GLY A 39 16.51 -4.54 1.24
C GLY A 39 15.60 -4.03 2.36
N TRP A 40 15.25 -2.77 2.37
CA TRP A 40 14.36 -2.16 3.35
C TRP A 40 12.91 -2.18 2.90
N LYS A 41 11.99 -2.33 3.86
CA LYS A 41 10.55 -2.27 3.65
C LYS A 41 9.87 -1.40 4.71
N ALA A 42 8.89 -0.61 4.26
CA ALA A 42 7.98 0.15 5.10
C ALA A 42 6.59 -0.53 5.15
N PRO A 43 5.71 -0.18 6.12
CA PRO A 43 4.38 -0.78 6.24
C PRO A 43 3.51 -0.61 5.00
N PHE A 44 3.74 0.44 4.21
CA PHE A 44 3.00 0.79 3.00
C PHE A 44 3.64 0.26 1.70
N ASP A 45 4.73 -0.49 1.79
CA ASP A 45 5.39 -1.14 0.63
C ASP A 45 4.68 -2.45 0.25
N ILE A 46 3.36 -2.39 0.11
CA ILE A 46 2.49 -3.49 -0.30
C ILE A 46 2.02 -3.20 -1.71
N ARG A 47 2.10 -4.20 -2.58
CA ARG A 47 1.72 -4.09 -4.00
C ARG A 47 0.99 -5.31 -4.46
N LEU A 48 0.04 -5.12 -5.37
CA LEU A 48 -0.57 -6.19 -6.13
C LEU A 48 -0.07 -6.09 -7.58
N GLN A 49 0.64 -7.09 -8.03
CA GLN A 49 1.04 -7.24 -9.42
C GLN A 49 -0.08 -7.92 -10.20
N LEU A 50 -0.49 -7.30 -11.30
CA LEU A 50 -1.51 -7.84 -12.20
C LEU A 50 -0.81 -8.48 -13.40
N ARG A 51 -1.01 -9.78 -13.58
CA ARG A 51 -0.57 -10.54 -14.75
C ARG A 51 -1.77 -11.18 -15.41
N ASP A 52 -1.62 -11.62 -16.66
CA ASP A 52 -2.72 -12.20 -17.43
C ASP A 52 -3.30 -13.46 -16.78
N GLU A 53 -2.46 -14.26 -16.16
CA GLU A 53 -2.85 -15.57 -15.61
C GLU A 53 -2.78 -15.65 -14.08
N GLU A 54 -2.28 -14.62 -13.41
CA GLU A 54 -2.16 -14.61 -11.94
C GLU A 54 -2.13 -13.21 -11.35
N LEU A 55 -2.50 -13.12 -10.08
CA LEU A 55 -2.31 -11.94 -9.23
C LEU A 55 -1.26 -12.26 -8.17
N ILE A 56 -0.30 -11.37 -7.97
CA ILE A 56 0.75 -11.55 -6.97
C ILE A 56 0.71 -10.41 -5.98
N LEU A 57 0.35 -10.71 -4.74
CA LEU A 57 0.41 -9.76 -3.64
C LEU A 57 1.78 -9.84 -2.97
N ASN A 58 2.54 -8.75 -3.06
CA ASN A 58 3.81 -8.61 -2.37
C ASN A 58 3.57 -7.86 -1.06
N ASP A 59 3.69 -8.55 0.06
CA ASP A 59 3.50 -7.95 1.37
C ASP A 59 4.75 -7.19 1.85
N ASN A 60 4.61 -6.43 2.93
CA ASN A 60 5.71 -5.72 3.55
C ASN A 60 6.74 -6.66 4.23
N GLY A 61 6.38 -7.91 4.49
CA GLY A 61 7.26 -8.97 4.97
C GLY A 61 8.17 -9.57 3.89
N GLY A 62 7.95 -9.22 2.60
CA GLY A 62 8.70 -9.72 1.44
C GLY A 62 8.21 -11.05 0.91
N ARG A 63 7.02 -11.48 1.34
CA ARG A 63 6.35 -12.65 0.79
C ARG A 63 5.63 -12.28 -0.50
N SER A 64 5.58 -13.24 -1.43
CA SER A 64 4.77 -13.16 -2.63
C SER A 64 3.64 -14.17 -2.51
N ILE A 65 2.42 -13.69 -2.49
CA ILE A 65 1.21 -14.49 -2.34
C ILE A 65 0.50 -14.52 -3.68
N HIS A 66 0.33 -15.72 -4.22
CA HIS A 66 -0.22 -15.94 -5.55
C HIS A 66 -1.73 -16.24 -5.47
N PHE A 67 -2.48 -15.59 -6.34
CA PHE A 67 -3.92 -15.80 -6.52
C PHE A 67 -4.24 -15.98 -8.01
N GLU A 68 -5.30 -16.71 -8.31
CA GLU A 68 -5.88 -16.71 -9.64
C GLU A 68 -6.51 -15.34 -9.96
N PRO A 69 -6.62 -14.97 -11.25
CA PRO A 69 -7.34 -13.75 -11.64
C PRO A 69 -8.76 -13.74 -11.09
N LEU A 70 -9.20 -12.56 -10.64
CA LEU A 70 -10.53 -12.35 -10.09
C LEU A 70 -11.41 -11.59 -11.08
N LEU A 71 -12.63 -12.04 -11.27
CA LEU A 71 -13.69 -11.26 -11.90
C LEU A 71 -14.20 -10.18 -10.93
N PRO A 72 -14.84 -9.10 -11.43
CA PRO A 72 -15.44 -8.09 -10.57
C PRO A 72 -16.37 -8.71 -9.51
N GLY A 73 -16.15 -8.36 -8.24
CA GLY A 73 -16.91 -8.88 -7.10
C GLY A 73 -16.49 -10.26 -6.59
N GLU A 74 -15.50 -10.89 -7.19
CA GLU A 74 -14.98 -12.17 -6.69
C GLU A 74 -14.01 -11.97 -5.53
N THR A 75 -13.93 -13.00 -4.70
CA THR A 75 -13.01 -13.12 -3.57
C THR A 75 -12.24 -14.43 -3.63
N ALA A 76 -10.98 -14.41 -3.20
CA ALA A 76 -10.14 -15.59 -3.05
C ALA A 76 -9.48 -15.62 -1.67
N PHE A 77 -9.17 -16.81 -1.17
CA PHE A 77 -8.54 -17.02 0.12
C PHE A 77 -7.26 -17.84 -0.02
N SER A 78 -6.15 -17.29 0.44
CA SER A 78 -4.90 -18.01 0.59
C SER A 78 -4.85 -18.67 1.96
N ARG A 79 -4.95 -19.99 2.02
CA ARG A 79 -4.91 -20.75 3.27
C ARG A 79 -3.56 -20.69 3.96
N SER A 80 -2.48 -20.74 3.19
CA SER A 80 -1.11 -20.71 3.72
C SER A 80 -0.79 -19.40 4.42
N GLU A 81 -1.36 -18.30 3.95
CA GLU A 81 -1.10 -16.95 4.46
C GLU A 81 -2.26 -16.36 5.27
N SER A 82 -3.38 -17.09 5.36
CA SER A 82 -4.61 -16.64 6.03
C SER A 82 -5.04 -15.24 5.55
N LEU A 83 -5.07 -15.06 4.23
CA LEU A 83 -5.31 -13.78 3.59
C LEU A 83 -6.39 -13.89 2.52
N TRP A 84 -7.37 -12.97 2.54
CA TRP A 84 -8.36 -12.79 1.48
C TRP A 84 -7.91 -11.69 0.53
N LEU A 85 -8.15 -11.92 -0.76
CA LEU A 85 -8.09 -10.90 -1.81
C LEU A 85 -9.47 -10.79 -2.44
N ALA A 86 -9.95 -9.57 -2.64
CA ALA A 86 -11.22 -9.26 -3.29
C ALA A 86 -11.01 -8.26 -4.42
N ARG A 87 -11.86 -8.32 -5.45
CA ARG A 87 -11.92 -7.31 -6.50
C ARG A 87 -13.22 -6.52 -6.39
N GLY A 88 -13.14 -5.20 -6.52
CA GLY A 88 -14.31 -4.33 -6.60
C GLY A 88 -15.17 -4.62 -7.83
N GLY A 89 -16.28 -3.93 -7.96
CA GLY A 89 -17.21 -4.04 -9.08
C GLY A 89 -18.63 -4.46 -8.69
N VAL A 90 -18.92 -4.64 -7.39
CA VAL A 90 -20.25 -4.98 -6.89
C VAL A 90 -20.59 -4.18 -5.65
N ALA A 91 -21.85 -3.76 -5.53
CA ALA A 91 -22.32 -3.03 -4.34
C ALA A 91 -22.34 -3.89 -3.08
N LYS A 92 -22.61 -5.19 -3.21
CA LYS A 92 -22.73 -6.16 -2.11
C LYS A 92 -22.08 -7.48 -2.51
N LEU A 93 -21.44 -8.12 -1.54
CA LEU A 93 -21.10 -9.53 -1.64
C LEU A 93 -22.31 -10.38 -1.23
N HIS A 94 -22.33 -11.66 -1.67
CA HIS A 94 -23.35 -12.60 -1.24
C HIS A 94 -23.32 -12.77 0.29
N GLU A 95 -24.48 -12.93 0.92
CA GLU A 95 -24.60 -13.03 2.38
C GLU A 95 -23.83 -14.21 2.99
N SER A 96 -23.63 -15.28 2.23
CA SER A 96 -22.81 -16.41 2.64
C SER A 96 -21.30 -16.14 2.63
N ASN A 97 -20.85 -15.06 2.00
CA ASN A 97 -19.43 -14.69 2.00
C ASN A 97 -19.05 -14.13 3.37
N VAL A 98 -17.98 -14.67 3.96
CA VAL A 98 -17.53 -14.23 5.30
C VAL A 98 -17.16 -12.75 5.36
N LEU A 99 -16.85 -12.13 4.21
CA LEU A 99 -16.46 -10.73 4.09
C LEU A 99 -17.65 -9.78 3.81
N HIS A 100 -18.88 -10.28 3.70
CA HIS A 100 -20.01 -9.47 3.25
C HIS A 100 -20.30 -8.26 4.18
N VAL A 101 -20.14 -8.41 5.49
CA VAL A 101 -20.32 -7.32 6.45
C VAL A 101 -19.18 -6.30 6.33
N LEU A 102 -17.94 -6.77 6.26
CA LEU A 102 -16.77 -5.91 6.12
C LEU A 102 -16.77 -5.15 4.79
N TRP A 103 -17.31 -5.76 3.72
CA TRP A 103 -17.50 -5.12 2.42
C TRP A 103 -18.42 -3.90 2.50
N GLN A 104 -19.50 -3.98 3.27
CA GLN A 104 -20.45 -2.86 3.45
C GLN A 104 -19.86 -1.67 4.21
N ALA A 105 -18.78 -1.85 4.95
CA ALA A 105 -18.06 -0.75 5.61
C ALA A 105 -17.28 0.14 4.63
N LEU A 106 -17.03 -0.33 3.42
CA LEU A 106 -16.33 0.41 2.38
C LEU A 106 -17.25 1.47 1.73
N PRO A 107 -16.69 2.62 1.27
CA PRO A 107 -17.43 3.57 0.45
C PRO A 107 -17.99 2.92 -0.82
N GLU A 108 -19.14 3.39 -1.28
CA GLU A 108 -19.83 2.80 -2.44
C GLU A 108 -19.02 2.91 -3.73
N ASP A 109 -18.38 4.06 -3.97
CA ASP A 109 -17.52 4.29 -5.13
C ASP A 109 -16.39 3.25 -5.19
N LEU A 110 -15.82 2.90 -4.06
CA LEU A 110 -14.76 1.89 -3.94
C LEU A 110 -15.28 0.47 -4.22
N ARG A 111 -16.45 0.13 -3.65
CA ARG A 111 -17.09 -1.17 -3.87
C ARG A 111 -17.45 -1.41 -5.33
N LEU A 112 -17.93 -0.36 -6.03
CA LEU A 112 -18.38 -0.44 -7.41
C LEU A 112 -17.24 -0.39 -8.44
N SER A 113 -16.03 0.01 -8.07
CA SER A 113 -14.91 0.09 -9.01
C SER A 113 -14.26 -1.29 -9.26
N PRO A 114 -14.36 -1.85 -10.47
CA PRO A 114 -13.71 -3.11 -10.83
C PRO A 114 -12.18 -2.98 -10.97
N HIS A 115 -11.66 -1.77 -10.87
CA HIS A 115 -10.23 -1.45 -10.98
C HIS A 115 -9.52 -1.49 -9.63
N MET A 116 -10.29 -1.57 -8.54
CA MET A 116 -9.77 -1.63 -7.18
C MET A 116 -9.70 -3.07 -6.69
N TYR A 117 -8.67 -3.36 -5.91
CA TYR A 117 -8.49 -4.62 -5.21
C TYR A 117 -8.37 -4.36 -3.72
N LEU A 118 -8.79 -5.32 -2.92
CA LEU A 118 -8.84 -5.19 -1.47
C LEU A 118 -8.32 -6.47 -0.85
N ALA A 119 -7.49 -6.36 0.17
CA ALA A 119 -6.99 -7.50 0.90
C ALA A 119 -7.27 -7.35 2.39
N THR A 120 -7.51 -8.46 3.06
CA THR A 120 -7.67 -8.50 4.52
C THR A 120 -7.23 -9.83 5.09
N GLY A 121 -6.63 -9.81 6.26
CA GLY A 121 -6.30 -11.02 7.02
C GLY A 121 -7.42 -11.49 7.96
N SER A 122 -8.54 -10.74 8.04
CA SER A 122 -9.62 -11.04 8.98
C SER A 122 -10.95 -10.49 8.49
N ALA A 123 -12.04 -11.21 8.76
CA ALA A 123 -13.41 -10.72 8.55
C ALA A 123 -13.75 -9.48 9.42
N GLN A 124 -12.91 -9.14 10.38
CA GLN A 124 -13.01 -7.94 11.21
C GLN A 124 -12.21 -6.76 10.66
N GLY A 125 -11.49 -6.94 9.57
CA GLY A 125 -10.62 -5.94 8.98
C GLY A 125 -9.24 -5.86 9.64
N PRO A 126 -8.48 -4.80 9.32
CA PRO A 126 -8.81 -3.78 8.32
C PRO A 126 -8.69 -4.29 6.88
N TRP A 127 -9.29 -3.56 5.94
CA TRP A 127 -9.01 -3.70 4.52
C TRP A 127 -7.71 -2.97 4.15
N TRP A 128 -6.90 -3.61 3.32
CA TRP A 128 -5.84 -2.97 2.54
C TRP A 128 -6.41 -2.63 1.17
N ILE A 129 -6.48 -1.36 0.84
CA ILE A 129 -7.04 -0.87 -0.42
C ILE A 129 -5.90 -0.69 -1.42
N LEU A 130 -5.96 -1.44 -2.50
CA LEU A 130 -4.95 -1.51 -3.55
C LEU A 130 -5.54 -0.93 -4.85
N GLY A 131 -4.98 0.17 -5.31
CA GLY A 131 -5.55 0.84 -6.47
C GLY A 131 -4.67 1.95 -7.04
N TRP A 132 -5.32 2.95 -7.59
CA TRP A 132 -4.70 4.17 -8.09
C TRP A 132 -4.40 5.15 -6.96
N PRO A 133 -3.27 5.86 -7.03
CA PRO A 133 -3.01 6.97 -6.12
C PRO A 133 -4.11 8.03 -6.20
N GLU A 134 -4.59 8.44 -5.02
CA GLU A 134 -5.49 9.58 -4.79
C GLU A 134 -6.85 9.59 -5.51
N ARG A 135 -7.19 8.55 -6.27
CA ARG A 135 -8.51 8.44 -6.89
C ARG A 135 -9.01 7.00 -7.01
N VAL A 136 -10.32 6.87 -7.15
CA VAL A 136 -11.00 5.61 -7.47
C VAL A 136 -11.55 5.72 -8.89
N PRO A 137 -11.02 4.95 -9.88
CA PRO A 137 -11.57 4.95 -11.23
C PRO A 137 -13.00 4.45 -11.24
N GLY A 138 -13.88 5.12 -12.00
CA GLY A 138 -15.26 4.70 -12.18
C GLY A 138 -15.39 3.37 -12.93
N ALA A 139 -16.53 2.69 -12.75
CA ALA A 139 -16.77 1.38 -13.36
C ALA A 139 -16.65 1.36 -14.88
N GLU A 140 -17.16 2.41 -15.52
CA GLU A 140 -17.18 2.56 -16.99
C GLU A 140 -16.04 3.44 -17.50
N GLU A 141 -15.11 3.84 -16.62
CA GLU A 141 -14.02 4.73 -17.02
C GLU A 141 -13.00 3.99 -17.89
N PRO A 142 -12.67 4.49 -19.09
CA PRO A 142 -11.60 3.94 -19.88
C PRO A 142 -10.26 4.21 -19.23
N LEU A 143 -9.53 3.17 -18.89
CA LEU A 143 -8.19 3.30 -18.31
C LEU A 143 -7.15 3.52 -19.39
N PRO A 144 -6.05 4.25 -19.09
CA PRO A 144 -4.95 4.42 -20.02
C PRO A 144 -4.29 3.07 -20.34
N ALA A 145 -3.87 2.92 -21.57
CA ALA A 145 -3.12 1.74 -22.04
C ALA A 145 -1.65 2.15 -22.33
N PRO A 146 -0.63 1.36 -21.92
CA PRO A 146 -0.76 0.14 -21.11
C PRO A 146 -1.15 0.45 -19.66
N LEU A 147 -1.86 -0.48 -19.01
CA LEU A 147 -2.18 -0.37 -17.59
C LEU A 147 -0.88 -0.46 -16.77
N PRO A 148 -0.77 0.29 -15.66
CA PRO A 148 0.30 0.08 -14.71
C PRO A 148 0.30 -1.39 -14.24
N PRO A 149 1.45 -2.07 -14.20
CA PRO A 149 1.52 -3.49 -13.84
C PRO A 149 1.22 -3.74 -12.35
N TYR A 150 1.16 -2.68 -11.55
CA TYR A 150 0.93 -2.77 -10.11
C TYR A 150 -0.27 -1.94 -9.68
N ARG A 151 -0.97 -2.45 -8.64
CA ARG A 151 -1.81 -1.65 -7.75
C ARG A 151 -1.04 -1.40 -6.47
N VAL A 152 -1.01 -0.16 -6.03
CA VAL A 152 -0.28 0.25 -4.81
C VAL A 152 -1.24 0.39 -3.64
N LEU A 153 -0.74 0.28 -2.41
CA LEU A 153 -1.52 0.53 -1.22
C LEU A 153 -1.88 2.03 -1.16
N THR A 154 -3.17 2.34 -1.25
CA THR A 154 -3.70 3.70 -1.22
C THR A 154 -4.30 4.06 0.14
N ALA A 155 -4.85 3.10 0.85
CA ALA A 155 -5.44 3.30 2.17
C ALA A 155 -5.59 1.98 2.94
N LEU A 156 -5.77 2.12 4.25
CA LEU A 156 -6.39 1.11 5.10
C LEU A 156 -7.79 1.59 5.48
N ALA A 157 -8.74 0.67 5.61
CA ALA A 157 -10.09 0.97 6.08
C ALA A 157 -10.52 -0.04 7.13
N ASP A 158 -11.01 0.44 8.28
CA ASP A 158 -11.52 -0.43 9.32
C ASP A 158 -13.03 -0.74 9.11
N ARG A 159 -13.56 -1.63 9.94
CA ARG A 159 -14.97 -2.01 9.92
C ARG A 159 -15.96 -0.89 10.31
N PHE A 160 -15.45 0.22 10.83
CA PHE A 160 -16.24 1.38 11.24
C PHE A 160 -16.19 2.51 10.20
N GLY A 161 -15.58 2.28 9.03
CA GLY A 161 -15.46 3.25 7.97
C GLY A 161 -14.34 4.29 8.16
N ARG A 162 -13.51 4.15 9.20
CA ARG A 162 -12.34 5.02 9.38
C ARG A 162 -11.24 4.59 8.42
N ARG A 163 -10.49 5.57 7.89
CA ARG A 163 -9.45 5.32 6.91
C ARG A 163 -8.13 5.92 7.31
N GLN A 164 -7.05 5.20 7.00
CA GLN A 164 -5.70 5.73 6.94
C GLN A 164 -5.33 5.86 5.46
N ILE A 165 -5.04 7.08 4.99
CA ILE A 165 -4.82 7.37 3.57
C ILE A 165 -3.35 7.65 3.32
N PHE A 166 -2.79 7.00 2.31
CA PHE A 166 -1.41 7.19 1.86
C PHE A 166 -1.40 8.10 0.64
N HIS A 167 -0.91 9.32 0.80
CA HIS A 167 -0.76 10.29 -0.27
C HIS A 167 0.56 10.09 -0.99
N ARG A 168 0.50 10.04 -2.32
CA ARG A 168 1.67 9.80 -3.16
C ARG A 168 1.93 11.00 -4.05
N ASP A 169 3.22 11.22 -4.37
CA ASP A 169 3.60 12.23 -5.34
C ASP A 169 3.21 11.78 -6.75
N ALA A 170 2.53 12.65 -7.49
CA ALA A 170 2.10 12.36 -8.86
C ALA A 170 3.25 12.55 -9.85
N ASP A 171 4.11 13.54 -9.59
CA ASP A 171 5.13 14.02 -10.52
C ASP A 171 6.49 14.19 -9.82
N GLY A 172 7.55 14.37 -10.62
CA GLY A 172 8.88 14.69 -10.14
C GLY A 172 9.74 13.49 -9.76
N GLU A 173 10.85 13.77 -9.07
CA GLU A 173 11.86 12.78 -8.71
C GLU A 173 11.34 11.68 -7.77
N PHE A 174 10.33 12.00 -6.98
CA PHE A 174 9.71 11.09 -6.02
C PHE A 174 8.33 10.58 -6.46
N ALA A 175 8.00 10.66 -7.76
CA ALA A 175 6.73 10.19 -8.29
C ALA A 175 6.41 8.76 -7.84
N GLY A 176 5.19 8.54 -7.36
CA GLY A 176 4.73 7.27 -6.81
C GLY A 176 5.15 6.97 -5.37
N ASN A 177 6.06 7.74 -4.79
CA ASN A 177 6.45 7.60 -3.39
C ASN A 177 5.44 8.29 -2.45
N ILE A 178 5.30 7.77 -1.23
CA ILE A 178 4.43 8.36 -0.22
C ILE A 178 5.07 9.65 0.32
N THR A 179 4.32 10.73 0.27
CA THR A 179 4.72 12.06 0.75
C THR A 179 3.93 12.51 1.98
N ALA A 180 2.80 11.88 2.25
CA ALA A 180 2.02 12.14 3.45
C ALA A 180 1.13 10.94 3.81
N VAL A 181 0.74 10.86 5.07
CA VAL A 181 -0.24 9.90 5.56
C VAL A 181 -1.28 10.66 6.38
N THR A 182 -2.56 10.42 6.10
CA THR A 182 -3.67 10.88 6.95
C THR A 182 -4.15 9.67 7.75
N ASP A 183 -4.09 9.74 9.07
CA ASP A 183 -4.52 8.63 9.94
C ASP A 183 -6.04 8.57 10.16
N GLY A 184 -6.50 7.54 10.86
CA GLY A 184 -7.93 7.35 11.14
C GLY A 184 -8.56 8.42 12.05
N ALA A 185 -7.76 9.25 12.69
CA ALA A 185 -8.19 10.42 13.45
C ALA A 185 -8.18 11.73 12.64
N GLY A 186 -7.82 11.66 11.33
CA GLY A 186 -7.72 12.81 10.44
C GLY A 186 -6.42 13.62 10.58
N ARG A 187 -5.45 13.15 11.36
CA ARG A 187 -4.14 13.81 11.48
C ARG A 187 -3.30 13.53 10.24
N ARG A 188 -2.63 14.57 9.73
CA ARG A 188 -1.76 14.45 8.56
C ARG A 188 -0.30 14.53 8.94
N LEU A 189 0.44 13.47 8.66
CA LEU A 189 1.89 13.41 8.76
C LEU A 189 2.51 13.58 7.38
N ARG A 190 3.44 14.52 7.23
CA ARG A 190 4.21 14.71 6.00
C ARG A 190 5.54 13.99 6.09
N LEU A 191 5.95 13.37 4.99
CA LEU A 191 7.23 12.71 4.83
C LEU A 191 8.09 13.54 3.88
N ALA A 192 9.18 14.13 4.39
CA ALA A 192 10.15 14.82 3.57
C ALA A 192 11.16 13.81 3.02
N LEU A 193 11.12 13.58 1.70
CA LEU A 193 12.04 12.68 1.02
C LEU A 193 13.27 13.44 0.54
N THR A 194 14.44 12.84 0.72
CA THR A 194 15.71 13.36 0.22
C THR A 194 16.50 12.26 -0.45
N THR A 195 17.13 12.56 -1.59
CA THR A 195 18.01 11.62 -2.26
C THR A 195 19.35 11.49 -1.52
N GLN A 196 20.09 10.43 -1.82
CA GLN A 196 21.45 10.26 -1.31
C GLN A 196 22.38 11.41 -1.79
N ALA A 197 22.19 11.89 -3.01
CA ALA A 197 22.95 13.01 -3.56
C ALA A 197 22.69 14.31 -2.75
N GLN A 198 21.42 14.62 -2.47
CA GLN A 198 21.04 15.76 -1.64
C GLN A 198 21.60 15.67 -0.22
N ARG A 199 21.58 14.46 0.38
CA ARG A 199 22.20 14.23 1.71
C ARG A 199 23.71 14.47 1.68
N ALA A 200 24.40 13.95 0.65
CA ALA A 200 25.85 14.14 0.50
C ALA A 200 26.20 15.62 0.29
N GLU A 201 25.42 16.35 -0.49
CA GLU A 201 25.60 17.79 -0.67
C GLU A 201 25.39 18.58 0.62
N THR A 202 24.33 18.27 1.36
CA THR A 202 24.07 18.91 2.66
C THR A 202 25.21 18.63 3.65
N ALA A 203 25.68 17.39 3.73
CA ALA A 203 26.81 17.02 4.58
C ALA A 203 28.09 17.76 4.19
N ARG A 204 28.38 17.93 2.89
CA ARG A 204 29.52 18.72 2.40
C ARG A 204 29.40 20.19 2.80
N LYS A 205 28.23 20.79 2.62
CA LYS A 205 27.97 22.20 3.01
C LYS A 205 28.15 22.39 4.53
N GLN A 206 27.66 21.45 5.35
CA GLN A 206 27.83 21.50 6.80
C GLN A 206 29.31 21.36 7.21
N ALA A 207 30.04 20.43 6.61
CA ALA A 207 31.48 20.26 6.87
C ALA A 207 32.29 21.50 6.51
N THR A 208 31.97 22.16 5.38
CA THR A 208 32.60 23.42 4.98
C THR A 208 32.26 24.55 5.94
N ALA A 209 31.01 24.64 6.42
CA ALA A 209 30.59 25.67 7.37
C ALA A 209 31.19 25.48 8.76
N SER A 210 31.48 24.24 9.19
CA SER A 210 32.12 23.93 10.48
C SER A 210 33.65 24.00 10.46
N GLY A 211 34.28 24.38 9.33
CA GLY A 211 35.71 24.53 9.23
C GLY A 211 36.56 23.28 9.35
N ILE A 212 35.93 22.12 9.25
CA ILE A 212 36.62 20.82 9.24
C ILE A 212 37.12 20.60 7.79
N ARG A 213 38.43 20.74 7.57
CA ARG A 213 39.11 20.36 6.33
C ARG A 213 39.53 18.91 6.34
#